data_8ba441dae697e64b431a00122eec5b1d
#
_entry.id   8ba441dae697e64b431a00122eec5b1d
#
_cell.length_a   1.000
_cell.length_b   1.000
_cell.length_c   1.000
_cell.angle_alpha   90.00
_cell.angle_beta   90.00
_cell.angle_gamma   90.00
#
_symmetry.space_group_name_H-M   'P 1'
#
loop_
_entity.id
_entity.type
_entity.pdbx_description
1 polymer ?
#
loop_
_entity_poly.entity_id
_entity_poly.type
_entity_poly.pdbx_seq_one_letter_code
_entity_poly.pdbx_strand_id
1 'polypeptide(L)'
;MRQFFTVVFGTVVGIFAFFFVLIALFMIIGAVGGAMSSMKAKDSYVLSLDLRQGLRDHSAGATVFGSTPSSVVDTARALNRAKDDDLIKGLFIRANQFGMAPASSEEIRWAIKDFKSSGKFVITHAQGFEGTSILPYRAVSASDELWMQDTTGFAVAGLRSESEFYGGVFEKFDAKPQMEQFYEYKNAANTYTQTGFTEAHREAATSYLTSLYDGAVEQIAEDRGISTDAVESILMSAPHSAEAALDAKMVDKMGHVEEAREYARKKAGGDSIKFKTVKAYGPGNNYSGKTIA
;
A
#
# COMPACT_ATOMS: atom_id res chain seq x y z
N MET A 1 -41.73 -65.17 -31.19
CA MET A 1 -42.01 -64.02 -30.30
C MET A 1 -41.16 -64.07 -28.99
N ARG A 2 -41.10 -65.18 -28.31
CA ARG A 2 -40.37 -65.28 -27.02
C ARG A 2 -38.88 -64.92 -27.11
N GLN A 3 -38.16 -65.42 -28.13
CA GLN A 3 -36.75 -65.08 -28.37
C GLN A 3 -36.51 -63.63 -28.69
N PHE A 4 -37.38 -62.98 -29.45
CA PHE A 4 -37.31 -61.55 -29.77
C PHE A 4 -37.36 -60.69 -28.50
N PHE A 5 -38.31 -60.94 -27.63
CA PHE A 5 -38.42 -60.22 -26.36
C PHE A 5 -37.18 -60.44 -25.45
N THR A 6 -36.62 -61.65 -25.42
CA THR A 6 -35.43 -61.94 -24.59
C THR A 6 -34.18 -61.16 -25.10
N VAL A 7 -34.01 -61.08 -26.45
CA VAL A 7 -32.91 -60.35 -27.04
C VAL A 7 -33.08 -58.84 -26.81
N VAL A 8 -34.28 -58.32 -27.07
CA VAL A 8 -34.56 -56.87 -26.85
C VAL A 8 -34.36 -56.51 -25.36
N PHE A 9 -34.89 -57.30 -24.45
CA PHE A 9 -34.71 -57.01 -23.01
C PHE A 9 -33.24 -57.13 -22.58
N GLY A 10 -32.52 -58.13 -23.05
CA GLY A 10 -31.06 -58.28 -22.78
C GLY A 10 -30.24 -57.11 -23.29
N THR A 11 -30.55 -56.63 -24.51
CA THR A 11 -29.90 -55.44 -25.07
C THR A 11 -30.15 -54.16 -24.26
N VAL A 12 -31.42 -53.93 -23.88
CA VAL A 12 -31.81 -52.77 -23.05
C VAL A 12 -31.08 -52.83 -21.69
N VAL A 13 -31.11 -53.93 -21.00
CA VAL A 13 -30.40 -54.13 -19.72
C VAL A 13 -28.92 -53.95 -19.89
N GLY A 14 -28.33 -54.45 -20.97
CA GLY A 14 -26.88 -54.28 -21.28
C GLY A 14 -26.52 -52.78 -21.49
N ILE A 15 -27.35 -52.02 -22.18
CA ILE A 15 -27.17 -50.59 -22.36
C ILE A 15 -27.22 -49.85 -21.00
N PHE A 16 -28.20 -50.13 -20.17
CA PHE A 16 -28.28 -49.53 -18.85
C PHE A 16 -27.11 -49.91 -17.96
N ALA A 17 -26.66 -51.17 -17.95
CA ALA A 17 -25.49 -51.60 -17.21
C ALA A 17 -24.21 -50.88 -17.69
N PHE A 18 -24.04 -50.69 -19.02
CA PHE A 18 -22.93 -49.95 -19.58
C PHE A 18 -22.91 -48.51 -19.12
N PHE A 19 -24.02 -47.81 -19.19
CA PHE A 19 -24.11 -46.42 -18.70
C PHE A 19 -23.89 -46.30 -17.21
N PHE A 20 -24.37 -47.24 -16.43
CA PHE A 20 -24.15 -47.29 -14.97
C PHE A 20 -22.67 -47.45 -14.62
N VAL A 21 -21.95 -48.36 -15.30
CA VAL A 21 -20.49 -48.54 -15.14
C VAL A 21 -19.74 -47.28 -15.57
N LEU A 22 -20.18 -46.62 -16.66
CA LEU A 22 -19.55 -45.43 -17.15
C LEU A 22 -19.72 -44.24 -16.18
N ILE A 23 -20.91 -44.06 -15.59
CA ILE A 23 -21.16 -43.07 -14.52
C ILE A 23 -20.33 -43.38 -13.28
N ALA A 24 -20.27 -44.63 -12.84
CA ALA A 24 -19.44 -45.04 -11.70
C ALA A 24 -17.95 -44.73 -11.93
N LEU A 25 -17.45 -44.98 -13.14
CA LEU A 25 -16.09 -44.65 -13.53
C LEU A 25 -15.81 -43.14 -13.46
N PHE A 26 -16.75 -42.30 -14.00
CA PHE A 26 -16.63 -40.85 -13.89
C PHE A 26 -16.67 -40.36 -12.47
N MET A 27 -17.50 -40.96 -11.59
CA MET A 27 -17.54 -40.62 -10.17
C MET A 27 -16.23 -40.93 -9.46
N ILE A 28 -15.63 -42.10 -9.78
CA ILE A 28 -14.33 -42.53 -9.21
C ILE A 28 -13.21 -41.55 -9.70
N ILE A 29 -13.17 -41.27 -10.99
CA ILE A 29 -12.18 -40.30 -11.55
C ILE A 29 -12.37 -38.90 -10.92
N GLY A 30 -13.61 -38.47 -10.76
CA GLY A 30 -13.93 -37.19 -10.09
C GLY A 30 -13.52 -37.20 -8.61
N ALA A 31 -13.75 -38.27 -7.88
CA ALA A 31 -13.36 -38.40 -6.48
C ALA A 31 -11.83 -38.47 -6.31
N VAL A 32 -11.13 -39.18 -7.17
CA VAL A 32 -9.66 -39.26 -7.15
C VAL A 32 -9.06 -37.90 -7.58
N GLY A 33 -9.60 -37.28 -8.61
CA GLY A 33 -9.18 -35.93 -9.04
C GLY A 33 -9.41 -34.86 -7.96
N GLY A 34 -10.54 -34.92 -7.27
CA GLY A 34 -10.85 -34.08 -6.12
C GLY A 34 -9.92 -34.31 -4.93
N ALA A 35 -9.62 -35.57 -4.59
CA ALA A 35 -8.69 -35.91 -3.52
C ALA A 35 -7.24 -35.49 -3.84
N MET A 36 -6.79 -35.65 -5.08
CA MET A 36 -5.47 -35.15 -5.53
C MET A 36 -5.37 -33.65 -5.54
N SER A 37 -6.47 -32.93 -5.84
CA SER A 37 -6.53 -31.48 -5.78
C SER A 37 -6.48 -30.92 -4.34
N SER A 38 -7.04 -31.65 -3.37
CA SER A 38 -6.98 -31.28 -1.95
C SER A 38 -5.62 -31.57 -1.29
N MET A 39 -4.79 -32.42 -1.89
CA MET A 39 -3.42 -32.70 -1.43
C MET A 39 -2.37 -31.72 -1.97
N LYS A 40 -2.74 -30.80 -2.85
CA LYS A 40 -1.83 -29.74 -3.28
C LYS A 40 -1.53 -28.85 -2.08
N ALA A 41 -0.27 -28.81 -1.65
CA ALA A 41 0.17 -27.90 -0.60
C ALA A 41 -0.35 -26.51 -0.92
N LYS A 42 -1.02 -25.88 0.06
CA LYS A 42 -1.51 -24.51 -0.13
C LYS A 42 -0.32 -23.61 -0.45
N ASP A 43 -0.40 -22.91 -1.58
CA ASP A 43 0.63 -21.94 -1.95
C ASP A 43 0.84 -20.92 -0.82
N SER A 44 2.08 -20.65 -0.46
CA SER A 44 2.43 -19.56 0.45
C SER A 44 2.82 -18.33 -0.35
N TYR A 45 2.59 -17.15 0.25
CA TYR A 45 2.71 -15.87 -0.46
C TYR A 45 3.54 -14.87 0.33
N VAL A 46 4.25 -14.02 -0.42
CA VAL A 46 4.65 -12.68 0.00
C VAL A 46 3.63 -11.70 -0.59
N LEU A 47 3.02 -10.88 0.24
CA LEU A 47 2.17 -9.80 -0.26
C LEU A 47 3.02 -8.75 -0.97
N SER A 48 2.50 -8.15 -2.02
CA SER A 48 3.15 -7.08 -2.78
C SER A 48 2.29 -5.83 -2.76
N LEU A 49 2.84 -4.74 -2.22
CA LEU A 49 2.21 -3.41 -2.17
C LEU A 49 2.99 -2.44 -3.05
N ASP A 50 2.33 -1.84 -4.03
CA ASP A 50 2.92 -0.81 -4.89
C ASP A 50 2.36 0.57 -4.54
N LEU A 51 3.17 1.40 -3.90
CA LEU A 51 2.81 2.75 -3.49
C LEU A 51 3.09 3.79 -4.58
N ARG A 52 3.77 3.43 -5.67
CA ARG A 52 4.19 4.38 -6.71
C ARG A 52 3.03 5.01 -7.48
N GLN A 53 1.88 4.33 -7.52
CA GLN A 53 0.68 4.85 -8.19
C GLN A 53 -0.16 5.78 -7.29
N GLY A 54 0.30 6.06 -6.10
CA GLY A 54 -0.47 6.75 -5.08
C GLY A 54 -1.58 5.89 -4.49
N LEU A 55 -2.09 6.31 -3.35
CA LEU A 55 -3.24 5.70 -2.70
C LEU A 55 -4.35 6.73 -2.59
N ARG A 56 -5.59 6.29 -2.74
CA ARG A 56 -6.76 7.08 -2.37
C ARG A 56 -7.14 6.74 -0.94
N ASP A 57 -7.85 7.64 -0.27
CA ASP A 57 -8.36 7.38 1.08
C ASP A 57 -9.33 6.18 1.06
N HIS A 58 -10.35 6.24 0.23
CA HIS A 58 -11.34 5.17 0.03
C HIS A 58 -11.31 4.60 -1.37
N SER A 59 -11.70 3.33 -1.50
CA SER A 59 -11.95 2.74 -2.82
C SER A 59 -13.11 3.45 -3.50
N ALA A 60 -12.87 4.06 -4.65
CA ALA A 60 -13.96 4.43 -5.54
C ALA A 60 -14.64 3.15 -6.03
N GLY A 61 -15.97 3.14 -6.09
CA GLY A 61 -16.73 2.02 -6.64
C GLY A 61 -16.20 1.59 -8.02
N ALA A 62 -16.49 0.36 -8.40
CA ALA A 62 -16.02 -0.21 -9.65
C ALA A 62 -16.35 0.73 -10.83
N THR A 63 -15.32 1.16 -11.55
CA THR A 63 -15.50 1.90 -12.80
C THR A 63 -15.61 0.91 -13.95
N VAL A 64 -16.53 1.18 -14.88
CA VAL A 64 -16.76 0.33 -16.08
C VAL A 64 -15.49 0.28 -16.95
N PHE A 65 -14.66 1.32 -16.89
CA PHE A 65 -13.43 1.46 -17.65
C PHE A 65 -12.30 1.92 -16.71
N GLY A 66 -11.42 1.01 -16.33
CA GLY A 66 -10.19 1.33 -15.63
C GLY A 66 -9.94 0.57 -14.34
N SER A 67 -8.69 0.46 -13.94
CA SER A 67 -8.29 -0.09 -12.64
C SER A 67 -8.50 0.96 -11.55
N THR A 68 -9.28 0.62 -10.54
CA THR A 68 -9.41 1.45 -9.33
C THR A 68 -8.06 1.49 -8.60
N PRO A 69 -7.50 2.66 -8.24
CA PRO A 69 -6.34 2.74 -7.37
C PRO A 69 -6.58 2.02 -6.04
N SER A 70 -5.53 1.51 -5.42
CA SER A 70 -5.63 0.94 -4.08
C SER A 70 -6.02 2.03 -3.08
N SER A 71 -6.84 1.67 -2.09
CA SER A 71 -7.24 2.56 -1.01
C SER A 71 -6.34 2.34 0.21
N VAL A 72 -6.08 3.41 0.95
CA VAL A 72 -5.34 3.36 2.22
C VAL A 72 -6.07 2.45 3.20
N VAL A 73 -7.37 2.65 3.36
CA VAL A 73 -8.23 1.88 4.27
C VAL A 73 -8.24 0.40 3.91
N ASP A 74 -8.42 0.05 2.62
CA ASP A 74 -8.42 -1.36 2.21
C ASP A 74 -7.04 -2.00 2.35
N THR A 75 -5.97 -1.23 2.14
CA THR A 75 -4.60 -1.69 2.34
C THR A 75 -4.36 -2.01 3.81
N ALA A 76 -4.69 -1.09 4.73
CA ALA A 76 -4.53 -1.30 6.17
C ALA A 76 -5.34 -2.52 6.66
N ARG A 77 -6.58 -2.66 6.20
CA ARG A 77 -7.44 -3.82 6.51
C ARG A 77 -6.88 -5.13 5.98
N ALA A 78 -6.38 -5.13 4.74
CA ALA A 78 -5.77 -6.32 4.15
C ALA A 78 -4.52 -6.76 4.91
N LEU A 79 -3.65 -5.81 5.33
CA LEU A 79 -2.47 -6.10 6.12
C LEU A 79 -2.85 -6.61 7.52
N ASN A 80 -3.84 -5.99 8.18
CA ASN A 80 -4.33 -6.46 9.47
C ASN A 80 -4.83 -7.91 9.38
N ARG A 81 -5.64 -8.25 8.37
CA ARG A 81 -6.08 -9.64 8.14
C ARG A 81 -4.91 -10.58 7.86
N ALA A 82 -3.90 -10.12 7.15
CA ALA A 82 -2.75 -10.93 6.77
C ALA A 82 -1.85 -11.32 7.94
N LYS A 83 -1.97 -10.64 9.09
CA LYS A 83 -1.24 -10.99 10.32
C LYS A 83 -1.53 -12.43 10.77
N ASP A 84 -2.80 -12.83 10.68
CA ASP A 84 -3.28 -14.13 11.18
C ASP A 84 -3.35 -15.21 10.09
N ASP A 85 -2.96 -14.89 8.84
CA ASP A 85 -2.99 -15.83 7.72
C ASP A 85 -1.63 -16.53 7.57
N ASP A 86 -1.56 -17.80 7.95
CA ASP A 86 -0.35 -18.63 7.88
C ASP A 86 0.23 -18.80 6.46
N LEU A 87 -0.57 -18.56 5.43
CA LEU A 87 -0.12 -18.59 4.04
C LEU A 87 0.67 -17.34 3.65
N ILE A 88 0.53 -16.25 4.39
CA ILE A 88 1.28 -15.03 4.18
C ILE A 88 2.57 -15.07 5.01
N LYS A 89 3.71 -14.97 4.33
CA LYS A 89 5.04 -15.06 4.96
C LYS A 89 5.71 -13.72 5.19
N GLY A 90 5.31 -12.69 4.43
CA GLY A 90 5.88 -11.36 4.52
C GLY A 90 5.23 -10.38 3.57
N LEU A 91 5.72 -9.15 3.58
CA LEU A 91 5.28 -8.05 2.75
C LEU A 91 6.48 -7.47 1.98
N PHE A 92 6.31 -7.26 0.68
CA PHE A 92 7.24 -6.57 -0.19
C PHE A 92 6.59 -5.29 -0.71
N ILE A 93 7.24 -4.15 -0.49
CA ILE A 93 6.70 -2.82 -0.84
C ILE A 93 7.56 -2.17 -1.92
N ARG A 94 6.92 -1.55 -2.91
CA ARG A 94 7.55 -0.57 -3.81
C ARG A 94 7.21 0.82 -3.28
N ALA A 95 8.25 1.55 -2.81
CA ALA A 95 8.08 2.87 -2.21
C ALA A 95 7.60 3.92 -3.22
N ASN A 96 6.85 4.89 -2.72
CA ASN A 96 6.43 6.06 -3.48
C ASN A 96 7.57 7.08 -3.56
N GLN A 97 7.72 7.72 -4.72
CA GLN A 97 8.72 8.77 -4.98
C GLN A 97 8.08 10.15 -5.24
N PHE A 98 6.76 10.23 -5.35
CA PHE A 98 6.13 11.47 -5.82
C PHE A 98 5.47 12.21 -4.69
N GLY A 99 4.81 11.86 -3.84
CA GLY A 99 4.13 12.59 -2.78
C GLY A 99 3.04 11.74 -2.14
N MET A 100 2.74 12.04 -0.91
CA MET A 100 1.73 11.33 -0.15
C MET A 100 1.07 12.30 0.82
N ALA A 101 -0.24 12.16 1.04
CA ALA A 101 -0.93 12.96 2.05
C ALA A 101 -0.42 12.59 3.46
N PRO A 102 -0.37 13.53 4.40
CA PRO A 102 0.11 13.26 5.76
C PRO A 102 -0.61 12.09 6.44
N ALA A 103 -1.94 12.09 6.44
CA ALA A 103 -2.72 11.02 7.04
C ALA A 103 -2.46 9.66 6.37
N SER A 104 -2.42 9.62 5.04
CA SER A 104 -2.13 8.36 4.31
C SER A 104 -0.75 7.80 4.62
N SER A 105 0.25 8.68 4.76
CA SER A 105 1.61 8.29 5.13
C SER A 105 1.65 7.65 6.52
N GLU A 106 0.97 8.25 7.48
CA GLU A 106 0.92 7.76 8.85
C GLU A 106 0.17 6.43 8.94
N GLU A 107 -0.98 6.33 8.29
CA GLU A 107 -1.79 5.11 8.31
C GLU A 107 -1.07 3.92 7.66
N ILE A 108 -0.36 4.13 6.55
CA ILE A 108 0.46 3.07 5.93
C ILE A 108 1.62 2.66 6.85
N ARG A 109 2.32 3.62 7.48
CA ARG A 109 3.35 3.31 8.47
C ARG A 109 2.79 2.47 9.62
N TRP A 110 1.65 2.85 10.17
CA TRP A 110 0.97 2.11 11.23
C TRP A 110 0.59 0.68 10.78
N ALA A 111 0.03 0.55 9.59
CA ALA A 111 -0.32 -0.76 9.04
C ALA A 111 0.91 -1.66 8.85
N ILE A 112 2.05 -1.10 8.49
CA ILE A 112 3.34 -1.81 8.39
C ILE A 112 3.81 -2.26 9.79
N LYS A 113 3.81 -1.36 10.79
CA LYS A 113 4.19 -1.71 12.17
C LYS A 113 3.29 -2.79 12.76
N ASP A 114 1.99 -2.65 12.55
CA ASP A 114 1.01 -3.63 13.00
C ASP A 114 1.21 -5.00 12.32
N PHE A 115 1.44 -5.03 11.00
CA PHE A 115 1.76 -6.26 10.29
C PHE A 115 3.04 -6.92 10.82
N LYS A 116 4.12 -6.16 11.05
CA LYS A 116 5.37 -6.66 11.65
C LYS A 116 5.18 -7.28 13.04
N SER A 117 4.22 -6.79 13.83
CA SER A 117 3.95 -7.32 15.17
C SER A 117 3.56 -8.81 15.16
N SER A 118 3.14 -9.35 14.02
CA SER A 118 2.89 -10.78 13.83
C SER A 118 4.17 -11.64 13.62
N GLY A 119 5.36 -11.02 13.61
CA GLY A 119 6.63 -11.69 13.34
C GLY A 119 6.94 -11.90 11.84
N LYS A 120 6.08 -11.41 10.95
CA LYS A 120 6.27 -11.49 9.49
C LYS A 120 7.14 -10.33 9.03
N PHE A 121 8.05 -10.59 8.09
CA PHE A 121 8.98 -9.58 7.61
C PHE A 121 8.32 -8.56 6.65
N VAL A 122 8.88 -7.36 6.63
CA VAL A 122 8.56 -6.30 5.67
C VAL A 122 9.83 -5.82 4.98
N ILE A 123 9.90 -5.97 3.68
CA ILE A 123 10.99 -5.47 2.84
C ILE A 123 10.42 -4.41 1.91
N THR A 124 11.02 -3.23 1.93
CA THR A 124 10.69 -2.13 1.01
C THR A 124 11.84 -1.92 0.04
N HIS A 125 11.52 -1.72 -1.24
CA HIS A 125 12.44 -1.25 -2.26
C HIS A 125 12.01 0.10 -2.81
N ALA A 126 12.89 1.09 -2.73
CA ALA A 126 12.81 2.36 -3.43
C ALA A 126 13.74 2.36 -4.64
N GLN A 127 13.31 2.94 -5.75
CA GLN A 127 14.24 3.21 -6.85
C GLN A 127 15.21 4.32 -6.42
N GLY A 128 14.73 5.31 -5.68
CA GLY A 128 15.45 6.39 -5.03
C GLY A 128 14.44 7.21 -4.23
N PHE A 129 14.89 8.23 -3.53
CA PHE A 129 14.07 9.23 -2.87
C PHE A 129 14.49 10.62 -3.36
N GLU A 130 14.42 10.83 -4.68
CA GLU A 130 14.87 12.06 -5.33
C GLU A 130 13.77 13.11 -5.35
N GLY A 131 13.96 14.21 -4.61
CA GLY A 131 13.05 15.36 -4.61
C GLY A 131 11.67 15.09 -3.99
N THR A 132 11.54 14.08 -3.17
CA THR A 132 10.29 13.79 -2.46
C THR A 132 10.22 14.50 -1.10
N SER A 133 9.01 14.72 -0.59
CA SER A 133 8.85 15.18 0.80
C SER A 133 9.15 14.04 1.79
N ILE A 134 9.24 14.40 3.07
CA ILE A 134 9.46 13.44 4.17
C ILE A 134 8.37 12.36 4.26
N LEU A 135 7.14 12.64 3.78
CA LEU A 135 5.98 11.78 3.98
C LEU A 135 6.04 10.42 3.29
N PRO A 136 6.44 10.30 1.99
CA PRO A 136 6.62 9.00 1.35
C PRO A 136 7.68 8.14 2.03
N TYR A 137 8.76 8.75 2.54
CA TYR A 137 9.79 8.04 3.28
C TYR A 137 9.25 7.56 4.64
N ARG A 138 8.57 8.43 5.40
CA ARG A 138 7.91 8.08 6.66
C ARG A 138 6.98 6.88 6.51
N ALA A 139 6.23 6.80 5.42
CA ALA A 139 5.29 5.71 5.18
C ALA A 139 5.96 4.33 5.19
N VAL A 140 7.24 4.24 4.83
CA VAL A 140 7.98 2.98 4.70
C VAL A 140 9.15 2.84 5.68
N SER A 141 9.44 3.87 6.48
CA SER A 141 10.57 3.88 7.44
C SER A 141 10.52 2.73 8.43
N ALA A 142 9.33 2.24 8.77
CA ALA A 142 9.11 1.13 9.69
C ALA A 142 9.38 -0.27 9.11
N SER A 143 9.81 -0.39 7.84
CA SER A 143 10.18 -1.67 7.23
C SER A 143 11.36 -2.32 7.97
N ASP A 144 11.46 -3.65 7.94
CA ASP A 144 12.61 -4.36 8.53
C ASP A 144 13.87 -4.12 7.71
N GLU A 145 13.71 -4.06 6.38
CA GLU A 145 14.78 -3.75 5.45
C GLU A 145 14.28 -2.80 4.37
N LEU A 146 14.91 -1.65 4.26
CA LEU A 146 14.68 -0.68 3.20
C LEU A 146 15.84 -0.74 2.21
N TRP A 147 15.54 -1.16 1.00
CA TRP A 147 16.49 -1.27 -0.10
C TRP A 147 16.37 -0.06 -1.02
N MET A 148 17.48 0.41 -1.55
CA MET A 148 17.54 1.48 -2.54
C MET A 148 18.47 1.10 -3.68
N GLN A 149 18.18 1.55 -4.90
CA GLN A 149 19.06 1.33 -6.04
C GLN A 149 20.32 2.19 -5.88
N ASP A 150 21.49 1.62 -6.16
CA ASP A 150 22.81 2.22 -5.95
C ASP A 150 23.10 3.46 -6.82
N THR A 151 22.47 3.52 -7.99
CA THR A 151 22.70 4.60 -8.98
C THR A 151 21.77 5.79 -8.81
N THR A 152 21.06 5.89 -7.69
CA THR A 152 20.07 6.95 -7.41
C THR A 152 20.42 7.75 -6.17
N GLY A 153 19.73 8.87 -5.96
CA GLY A 153 19.95 9.76 -4.83
C GLY A 153 18.95 9.59 -3.71
N PHE A 154 19.37 10.02 -2.52
CA PHE A 154 18.51 10.23 -1.36
C PHE A 154 18.39 11.73 -1.11
N ALA A 155 17.28 12.30 -1.56
CA ALA A 155 16.97 13.72 -1.46
C ALA A 155 15.57 13.92 -0.88
N VAL A 156 15.35 13.36 0.30
CA VAL A 156 14.13 13.57 1.07
C VAL A 156 14.15 14.98 1.63
N ALA A 157 13.15 15.76 1.30
CA ALA A 157 13.00 17.14 1.72
C ALA A 157 11.93 17.31 2.81
N GLY A 158 11.87 18.50 3.41
CA GLY A 158 10.83 18.88 4.35
C GLY A 158 9.44 19.01 3.70
N LEU A 159 8.57 19.77 4.34
CA LEU A 159 7.22 20.05 3.88
C LEU A 159 7.13 21.48 3.34
N ARG A 160 6.33 21.66 2.31
CA ARG A 160 5.99 23.01 1.81
C ARG A 160 4.48 23.15 1.64
N SER A 161 4.00 24.37 1.84
CA SER A 161 2.65 24.76 1.46
C SER A 161 2.73 26.03 0.60
N GLU A 162 1.86 26.09 -0.37
CA GLU A 162 1.72 27.23 -1.26
C GLU A 162 0.27 27.69 -1.25
N SER A 163 0.06 29.00 -1.16
CA SER A 163 -1.25 29.62 -1.14
C SER A 163 -1.32 30.71 -2.20
N GLU A 164 -2.41 30.73 -2.95
CA GLU A 164 -2.68 31.75 -3.94
C GLU A 164 -3.48 32.89 -3.32
N PHE A 165 -3.21 34.13 -3.77
CA PHE A 165 -3.88 35.33 -3.32
C PHE A 165 -4.33 36.15 -4.53
N TYR A 166 -5.63 36.38 -4.64
CA TYR A 166 -6.25 37.10 -5.76
C TYR A 166 -6.60 38.54 -5.47
N GLY A 167 -6.28 39.06 -4.26
CA GLY A 167 -6.57 40.47 -3.88
C GLY A 167 -6.05 41.47 -4.91
N GLY A 168 -4.82 41.30 -5.41
CA GLY A 168 -4.27 42.19 -6.43
C GLY A 168 -4.99 42.12 -7.80
N VAL A 169 -5.60 40.98 -8.13
CA VAL A 169 -6.45 40.87 -9.33
C VAL A 169 -7.71 41.72 -9.16
N PHE A 170 -8.37 41.61 -8.02
CA PHE A 170 -9.58 42.40 -7.72
C PHE A 170 -9.30 43.87 -7.66
N GLU A 171 -8.20 44.32 -7.04
CA GLU A 171 -7.75 45.73 -7.04
C GLU A 171 -7.55 46.26 -8.46
N LYS A 172 -6.92 45.47 -9.35
CA LYS A 172 -6.68 45.88 -10.74
C LYS A 172 -7.96 46.13 -11.52
N PHE A 173 -9.04 45.47 -11.18
CA PHE A 173 -10.35 45.62 -11.85
C PHE A 173 -11.34 46.45 -11.04
N ASP A 174 -10.87 47.19 -10.02
CA ASP A 174 -11.69 47.99 -9.10
C ASP A 174 -12.86 47.17 -8.50
N ALA A 175 -12.64 45.90 -8.27
CA ALA A 175 -13.60 45.01 -7.65
C ALA A 175 -13.24 44.79 -6.18
N LYS A 176 -14.25 44.80 -5.30
CA LYS A 176 -14.06 44.57 -3.86
C LYS A 176 -14.82 43.31 -3.42
N PRO A 177 -14.13 42.19 -3.20
CA PRO A 177 -14.75 41.02 -2.62
C PRO A 177 -15.33 41.34 -1.24
N GLN A 178 -16.62 41.09 -1.04
CA GLN A 178 -17.27 41.25 0.26
C GLN A 178 -17.30 39.89 0.95
N MET A 179 -16.37 39.69 1.87
CA MET A 179 -16.26 38.46 2.64
C MET A 179 -16.16 38.77 4.13
N GLU A 180 -17.01 38.16 4.92
CA GLU A 180 -16.93 38.26 6.36
C GLU A 180 -15.89 37.30 6.90
N GLN A 181 -15.08 37.74 7.83
CA GLN A 181 -14.04 36.99 8.50
C GLN A 181 -14.16 37.16 10.00
N PHE A 182 -14.38 36.08 10.73
CA PHE A 182 -14.41 36.07 12.19
C PHE A 182 -13.03 35.78 12.73
N TYR A 183 -12.36 36.80 13.24
CA TYR A 183 -10.99 36.73 13.77
C TYR A 183 -9.91 36.43 12.71
N GLU A 184 -8.70 36.80 13.04
CA GLU A 184 -7.52 36.83 12.16
C GLU A 184 -7.06 35.45 11.67
N TYR A 185 -7.38 34.38 12.42
CA TYR A 185 -7.00 33.00 12.05
C TYR A 185 -8.02 32.28 11.12
N LYS A 186 -9.14 32.93 10.78
CA LYS A 186 -10.10 32.41 9.79
C LYS A 186 -9.69 32.78 8.37
N ASN A 187 -8.66 32.12 7.85
CA ASN A 187 -7.87 32.54 6.69
C ASN A 187 -8.53 32.33 5.32
N ALA A 188 -9.70 31.69 5.23
CA ALA A 188 -10.33 31.38 3.93
C ALA A 188 -10.62 32.61 3.08
N ALA A 189 -11.00 33.74 3.71
CA ALA A 189 -11.24 34.99 3.01
C ALA A 189 -9.96 35.59 2.41
N ASN A 190 -8.80 35.30 3.00
CA ASN A 190 -7.52 35.91 2.60
C ASN A 190 -7.14 35.60 1.13
N THR A 191 -7.55 34.48 0.61
CA THR A 191 -7.36 34.10 -0.81
C THR A 191 -7.91 35.18 -1.74
N TYR A 192 -9.02 35.80 -1.38
CA TYR A 192 -9.70 36.81 -2.22
C TYR A 192 -9.42 38.24 -1.80
N THR A 193 -9.13 38.47 -0.52
CA THR A 193 -9.02 39.82 0.05
C THR A 193 -7.59 40.31 0.24
N GLN A 194 -6.60 39.42 0.19
CA GLN A 194 -5.20 39.74 0.43
C GLN A 194 -4.34 39.53 -0.82
N THR A 195 -3.19 40.18 -0.85
CA THR A 195 -2.16 40.04 -1.89
C THR A 195 -1.02 39.11 -1.45
N GLY A 196 -1.07 38.58 -0.22
CA GLY A 196 -0.08 37.71 0.38
C GLY A 196 -0.50 37.26 1.77
N PHE A 197 0.37 36.53 2.44
CA PHE A 197 0.12 36.04 3.80
C PHE A 197 -0.02 37.20 4.79
N THR A 198 -1.11 37.24 5.56
CA THR A 198 -1.15 37.97 6.82
C THR A 198 -0.28 37.29 7.87
N GLU A 199 0.10 37.99 8.93
CA GLU A 199 0.91 37.44 10.02
C GLU A 199 0.23 36.18 10.65
N ALA A 200 -1.04 36.33 11.02
CA ALA A 200 -1.82 35.21 11.59
C ALA A 200 -1.98 34.02 10.63
N HIS A 201 -2.14 34.28 9.31
CA HIS A 201 -2.21 33.20 8.33
C HIS A 201 -0.86 32.48 8.18
N ARG A 202 0.24 33.22 8.15
CA ARG A 202 1.60 32.66 8.10
C ARG A 202 1.91 31.84 9.33
N GLU A 203 1.59 32.36 10.52
CA GLU A 203 1.76 31.67 11.79
C GLU A 203 1.00 30.33 11.79
N ALA A 204 -0.29 30.36 11.45
CA ALA A 204 -1.11 29.15 11.39
C ALA A 204 -0.57 28.09 10.41
N ALA A 205 -0.19 28.52 9.21
CA ALA A 205 0.37 27.62 8.19
C ALA A 205 1.73 27.04 8.62
N THR A 206 2.61 27.85 9.21
CA THR A 206 3.91 27.42 9.71
C THR A 206 3.75 26.44 10.88
N SER A 207 2.91 26.77 11.85
CA SER A 207 2.63 25.89 13.00
C SER A 207 2.11 24.52 12.56
N TYR A 208 1.19 24.49 11.59
CA TYR A 208 0.69 23.23 11.03
C TYR A 208 1.78 22.41 10.34
N LEU A 209 2.60 23.02 9.47
CA LEU A 209 3.68 22.34 8.78
C LEU A 209 4.76 21.84 9.74
N THR A 210 5.13 22.66 10.74
CA THR A 210 6.11 22.27 11.76
C THR A 210 5.62 21.07 12.54
N SER A 211 4.38 21.05 13.01
CA SER A 211 3.80 19.92 13.72
C SER A 211 3.83 18.61 12.90
N LEU A 212 3.52 18.69 11.60
CA LEU A 212 3.59 17.53 10.71
C LEU A 212 5.04 17.07 10.46
N TYR A 213 5.97 18.00 10.33
CA TYR A 213 7.37 17.72 10.11
C TYR A 213 8.01 17.07 11.34
N ASP A 214 7.85 17.68 12.51
CA ASP A 214 8.41 17.19 13.77
C ASP A 214 7.89 15.78 14.07
N GLY A 215 6.58 15.56 13.94
CA GLY A 215 6.01 14.23 14.11
C GLY A 215 6.55 13.20 13.09
N ALA A 216 6.85 13.61 11.86
CA ALA A 216 7.47 12.72 10.88
C ALA A 216 8.93 12.41 11.23
N VAL A 217 9.70 13.39 11.68
CA VAL A 217 11.09 13.21 12.13
C VAL A 217 11.16 12.27 13.33
N GLU A 218 10.32 12.48 14.35
CA GLU A 218 10.25 11.61 15.53
C GLU A 218 9.94 10.16 15.15
N GLN A 219 8.96 9.96 14.28
CA GLN A 219 8.55 8.62 13.83
C GLN A 219 9.63 7.93 13.01
N ILE A 220 10.33 8.65 12.13
CA ILE A 220 11.45 8.11 11.37
C ILE A 220 12.63 7.77 12.30
N ALA A 221 12.94 8.62 13.26
CA ALA A 221 13.99 8.38 14.24
C ALA A 221 13.72 7.09 15.04
N GLU A 222 12.47 6.91 15.52
CA GLU A 222 12.02 5.69 16.18
C GLU A 222 12.20 4.46 15.28
N ASP A 223 11.74 4.53 14.05
CA ASP A 223 11.72 3.39 13.13
C ASP A 223 13.13 2.98 12.68
N ARG A 224 14.02 3.95 12.49
CA ARG A 224 15.39 3.75 12.02
C ARG A 224 16.40 3.53 13.17
N GLY A 225 15.97 3.72 14.42
CA GLY A 225 16.81 3.56 15.62
C GLY A 225 17.97 4.57 15.66
N ILE A 226 17.72 5.81 15.23
CA ILE A 226 18.66 6.94 15.27
C ILE A 226 18.03 8.14 15.99
N SER A 227 18.82 9.17 16.30
CA SER A 227 18.27 10.37 16.93
C SER A 227 17.51 11.26 15.94
N THR A 228 16.60 12.10 16.46
CA THR A 228 15.93 13.13 15.67
C THR A 228 16.92 14.08 15.01
N ASP A 229 17.95 14.50 15.74
CA ASP A 229 19.03 15.36 15.20
C ASP A 229 19.75 14.72 14.01
N ALA A 230 19.97 13.40 14.05
CA ALA A 230 20.56 12.69 12.92
C ALA A 230 19.65 12.65 11.70
N VAL A 231 18.33 12.45 11.91
CA VAL A 231 17.33 12.54 10.82
C VAL A 231 17.32 13.94 10.23
N GLU A 232 17.24 14.98 11.07
CA GLU A 232 17.23 16.38 10.61
C GLU A 232 18.49 16.74 9.84
N SER A 233 19.66 16.34 10.35
CA SER A 233 20.96 16.60 9.71
C SER A 233 21.00 16.03 8.28
N ILE A 234 20.51 14.80 8.09
CA ILE A 234 20.43 14.17 6.77
C ILE A 234 19.43 14.89 5.86
N LEU A 235 18.27 15.28 6.37
CA LEU A 235 17.27 15.97 5.57
C LEU A 235 17.74 17.37 5.14
N MET A 236 18.42 18.09 6.03
CA MET A 236 18.90 19.46 5.77
C MET A 236 20.12 19.50 4.86
N SER A 237 20.94 18.45 4.83
CA SER A 237 22.14 18.36 3.98
C SER A 237 21.90 17.63 2.64
N ALA A 238 20.67 17.27 2.34
CA ALA A 238 20.29 16.63 1.06
C ALA A 238 20.70 17.50 -0.16
N PRO A 239 21.03 16.89 -1.31
CA PRO A 239 20.94 15.46 -1.65
C PRO A 239 22.15 14.63 -1.22
N HIS A 240 21.92 13.33 -1.00
CA HIS A 240 22.97 12.36 -0.67
C HIS A 240 23.04 11.25 -1.72
N SER A 241 24.20 10.59 -1.81
CA SER A 241 24.33 9.33 -2.57
C SER A 241 23.63 8.18 -1.83
N ALA A 242 23.43 7.07 -2.52
CA ALA A 242 22.87 5.86 -1.93
C ALA A 242 23.76 5.32 -0.79
N GLU A 243 25.09 5.40 -0.95
CA GLU A 243 26.07 5.00 0.06
C GLU A 243 25.96 5.87 1.32
N ALA A 244 25.86 7.19 1.15
CA ALA A 244 25.72 8.11 2.28
C ALA A 244 24.40 7.87 3.04
N ALA A 245 23.32 7.54 2.34
CA ALA A 245 22.04 7.16 2.97
C ALA A 245 22.14 5.83 3.72
N LEU A 246 22.92 4.87 3.22
CA LEU A 246 23.21 3.60 3.89
C LEU A 246 24.03 3.84 5.17
N ASP A 247 25.11 4.62 5.09
CA ASP A 247 25.97 4.96 6.23
C ASP A 247 25.19 5.70 7.33
N ALA A 248 24.23 6.55 6.93
CA ALA A 248 23.32 7.25 7.82
C ALA A 248 22.16 6.39 8.35
N LYS A 249 22.08 5.11 7.98
CA LYS A 249 21.01 4.17 8.34
C LYS A 249 19.61 4.59 7.84
N MET A 250 19.54 5.46 6.85
CA MET A 250 18.28 5.80 6.21
C MET A 250 17.81 4.68 5.26
N VAL A 251 18.74 3.89 4.73
CA VAL A 251 18.48 2.65 4.00
C VAL A 251 19.32 1.53 4.61
N ASP A 252 18.96 0.28 4.36
CA ASP A 252 19.62 -0.89 4.94
C ASP A 252 20.48 -1.64 3.92
N LYS A 253 20.10 -1.55 2.65
CA LYS A 253 20.80 -2.25 1.55
C LYS A 253 20.69 -1.48 0.25
N MET A 254 21.67 -1.67 -0.60
CA MET A 254 21.64 -1.24 -2.00
C MET A 254 21.42 -2.45 -2.90
N GLY A 255 20.69 -2.26 -4.00
CA GLY A 255 20.42 -3.29 -4.99
C GLY A 255 19.19 -3.02 -5.84
N HIS A 256 19.08 -3.75 -6.94
CA HIS A 256 17.94 -3.65 -7.84
C HIS A 256 16.67 -4.30 -7.27
N VAL A 257 15.53 -3.90 -7.82
CA VAL A 257 14.23 -4.41 -7.35
C VAL A 257 14.09 -5.93 -7.48
N GLU A 258 14.66 -6.52 -8.52
CA GLU A 258 14.67 -7.96 -8.76
C GLU A 258 15.44 -8.69 -7.67
N GLU A 259 16.58 -8.14 -7.23
CA GLU A 259 17.41 -8.69 -6.15
C GLU A 259 16.68 -8.64 -4.81
N ALA A 260 16.09 -7.48 -4.48
CA ALA A 260 15.30 -7.31 -3.27
C ALA A 260 14.07 -8.25 -3.27
N ARG A 261 13.43 -8.43 -4.42
CA ARG A 261 12.29 -9.33 -4.58
C ARG A 261 12.68 -10.80 -4.43
N GLU A 262 13.80 -11.19 -5.02
CA GLU A 262 14.34 -12.53 -4.89
C GLU A 262 14.79 -12.83 -3.45
N TYR A 263 15.40 -11.84 -2.80
CA TYR A 263 15.72 -11.92 -1.38
C TYR A 263 14.47 -12.14 -0.52
N ALA A 264 13.39 -11.38 -0.78
CA ALA A 264 12.11 -11.57 -0.08
C ALA A 264 11.52 -12.96 -0.31
N ARG A 265 11.64 -13.52 -1.53
CA ARG A 265 11.22 -14.89 -1.85
C ARG A 265 12.00 -15.93 -1.05
N LYS A 266 13.33 -15.82 -1.02
CA LYS A 266 14.20 -16.74 -0.26
C LYS A 266 13.91 -16.67 1.24
N LYS A 267 13.74 -15.45 1.79
CA LYS A 267 13.39 -15.24 3.20
C LYS A 267 12.04 -15.86 3.57
N ALA A 268 11.11 -15.92 2.63
CA ALA A 268 9.78 -16.53 2.80
C ALA A 268 9.75 -18.06 2.70
N GLY A 269 10.82 -18.72 2.22
CA GLY A 269 10.89 -20.17 2.08
C GLY A 269 11.29 -20.69 0.69
N GLY A 270 11.74 -19.80 -0.22
CA GLY A 270 12.34 -20.18 -1.50
C GLY A 270 11.38 -20.16 -2.70
N ASP A 271 11.72 -20.95 -3.73
CA ASP A 271 11.12 -20.85 -5.07
C ASP A 271 9.62 -21.17 -5.15
N SER A 272 9.09 -21.92 -4.19
CA SER A 272 7.65 -22.24 -4.11
C SER A 272 6.78 -21.03 -3.73
N ILE A 273 7.40 -19.97 -3.21
CA ILE A 273 6.71 -18.77 -2.75
C ILE A 273 6.27 -17.90 -3.93
N LYS A 274 5.00 -17.54 -3.93
CA LYS A 274 4.40 -16.65 -4.93
C LYS A 274 4.20 -15.25 -4.37
N PHE A 275 4.20 -14.25 -5.25
CA PHE A 275 3.80 -12.89 -4.88
C PHE A 275 2.31 -12.69 -5.20
N LYS A 276 1.59 -12.11 -4.24
CA LYS A 276 0.19 -11.73 -4.41
C LYS A 276 0.01 -10.26 -4.05
N THR A 277 -0.60 -9.48 -4.93
CA THR A 277 -0.82 -8.08 -4.61
C THR A 277 -1.76 -7.93 -3.41
N VAL A 278 -1.52 -6.92 -2.57
CA VAL A 278 -2.42 -6.58 -1.43
C VAL A 278 -3.84 -6.37 -1.93
N LYS A 279 -4.01 -5.72 -3.10
CA LYS A 279 -5.32 -5.54 -3.74
C LYS A 279 -6.01 -6.86 -4.08
N ALA A 280 -5.29 -7.83 -4.67
CA ALA A 280 -5.85 -9.16 -5.01
C ALA A 280 -6.08 -10.03 -3.78
N TYR A 281 -5.33 -9.81 -2.70
CA TYR A 281 -5.58 -10.44 -1.41
C TYR A 281 -6.85 -9.88 -0.78
N GLY A 282 -7.03 -8.57 -0.81
CA GLY A 282 -8.22 -7.83 -0.40
C GLY A 282 -8.42 -7.73 1.12
N PRO A 283 -9.28 -6.81 1.55
CA PRO A 283 -9.55 -6.56 2.97
C PRO A 283 -10.35 -7.67 3.67
N GLY A 284 -10.89 -8.63 2.89
CA GLY A 284 -11.83 -9.63 3.42
C GLY A 284 -13.26 -9.11 3.55
N ASN A 285 -14.20 -10.03 3.72
CA ASN A 285 -15.63 -9.70 3.82
C ASN A 285 -16.14 -9.67 5.28
N ASN A 286 -15.26 -9.65 6.28
CA ASN A 286 -15.63 -9.83 7.68
C ASN A 286 -16.09 -8.53 8.34
N TYR A 287 -17.07 -7.84 7.75
CA TYR A 287 -17.84 -6.84 8.48
C TYR A 287 -19.20 -7.44 8.87
N SER A 288 -19.24 -8.14 9.99
CA SER A 288 -20.49 -8.50 10.69
C SER A 288 -20.99 -7.36 11.60
N GLY A 289 -20.44 -6.15 11.45
CA GLY A 289 -20.86 -4.97 12.19
C GLY A 289 -22.08 -4.31 11.56
N LYS A 290 -22.99 -3.81 12.41
CA LYS A 290 -24.10 -2.95 11.96
C LYS A 290 -23.49 -1.69 11.32
N THR A 291 -23.87 -1.39 10.09
CA THR A 291 -23.55 -0.10 9.45
C THR A 291 -24.27 0.98 10.26
N ILE A 292 -23.52 1.90 10.83
CA ILE A 292 -24.09 3.13 11.40
C ILE A 292 -24.31 4.04 10.18
N ALA A 293 -25.57 4.28 9.84
CA ALA A 293 -25.95 5.21 8.80
C ALA A 293 -25.85 6.65 9.30
#